data_f8d2653042ab894e965f87bf6ca843a8
#
_entry.id   f8d2653042ab894e965f87bf6ca843a8
#
_cell.length_a   1.000
_cell.length_b   1.000
_cell.length_c   1.000
_cell.angle_alpha   90.00
_cell.angle_beta   90.00
_cell.angle_gamma   90.00
#
_symmetry.space_group_name_H-M   'P 1'
#
loop_
_entity.id
_entity.type
_entity.pdbx_description
1 polymer ?
#
loop_
_entity_poly.entity_id
_entity_poly.type
_entity_poly.pdbx_seq_one_letter_code
_entity_poly.pdbx_strand_id
1 'polypeptide(L)'
;KQATKIDLQGQKMTWSAYDGETSWTRNQMTMEPEKNDSEANKNMKNIAKEWPSPFLNYKEKGFTVELVGKETIDGTETFKIKVTKDPIVRDGQEQPNISHYYFDTENFVPIVQEEEIKEGPMKGQTVKMTLSDYQEVNGLYFPFSQSSQFQSMEFKEFVLNPEVESALFVFPEGK
;
A
#
# COMPACT_ATOMS: atom_id res chain seq x y z
N LYS A 1 -4.68 -11.62 3.81
CA LYS A 1 -4.91 -11.07 5.14
C LYS A 1 -3.92 -9.95 5.42
N GLN A 2 -4.31 -8.96 6.21
CA GLN A 2 -3.48 -7.83 6.59
C GLN A 2 -3.82 -7.41 8.02
N ALA A 3 -2.84 -6.96 8.80
CA ALA A 3 -3.08 -6.33 10.09
C ALA A 3 -2.04 -5.26 10.35
N THR A 4 -2.49 -4.16 10.96
CA THR A 4 -1.63 -3.06 11.41
C THR A 4 -1.63 -3.03 12.93
N LYS A 5 -0.44 -3.11 13.52
CA LYS A 5 -0.24 -2.86 14.95
C LYS A 5 0.44 -1.51 15.13
N ILE A 6 0.00 -0.78 16.13
CA ILE A 6 0.63 0.48 16.54
C ILE A 6 1.09 0.39 17.99
N ASP A 7 2.10 1.16 18.32
CA ASP A 7 2.53 1.42 19.70
C ASP A 7 2.17 2.87 20.02
N LEU A 8 1.22 3.05 20.92
CA LEU A 8 0.81 4.35 21.37
C LEU A 8 1.25 4.52 22.85
N GLN A 9 2.32 5.28 23.05
CA GLN A 9 2.89 5.56 24.39
C GLN A 9 3.23 4.27 25.19
N GLY A 10 3.77 3.26 24.50
CA GLY A 10 4.13 1.97 25.11
C GLY A 10 2.99 0.94 25.14
N GLN A 11 1.79 1.31 24.74
CA GLN A 11 0.66 0.38 24.63
C GLN A 11 0.55 -0.11 23.20
N LYS A 12 0.93 -1.38 22.99
CA LYS A 12 0.80 -2.05 21.68
C LYS A 12 -0.63 -2.54 21.48
N MET A 13 -1.22 -2.18 20.34
CA MET A 13 -2.56 -2.64 19.98
C MET A 13 -2.68 -2.88 18.48
N THR A 14 -3.59 -3.78 18.08
CA THR A 14 -3.98 -3.90 16.68
C THR A 14 -4.89 -2.73 16.32
N TRP A 15 -4.47 -1.94 15.35
CA TRP A 15 -5.19 -0.77 14.87
C TRP A 15 -6.27 -1.12 13.85
N SER A 16 -5.92 -1.98 12.93
CA SER A 16 -6.83 -2.47 11.89
C SER A 16 -6.45 -3.88 11.47
N ALA A 17 -7.41 -4.64 10.95
CA ALA A 17 -7.13 -5.90 10.33
C ALA A 17 -8.14 -6.23 9.21
N TYR A 18 -7.70 -7.10 8.30
CA TYR A 18 -8.47 -7.69 7.21
C TYR A 18 -8.20 -9.20 7.17
N ASP A 19 -9.23 -10.01 7.32
CA ASP A 19 -9.12 -11.47 7.40
C ASP A 19 -9.15 -12.18 6.04
N GLY A 20 -9.42 -11.44 4.96
CA GLY A 20 -9.61 -11.90 3.60
C GLY A 20 -11.02 -11.65 3.07
N GLU A 21 -11.99 -11.35 3.93
CA GLU A 21 -13.39 -11.07 3.60
C GLU A 21 -13.88 -9.78 4.25
N THR A 22 -13.60 -9.62 5.54
CA THR A 22 -14.05 -8.48 6.34
C THR A 22 -12.87 -7.74 6.93
N SER A 23 -13.02 -6.44 7.09
CA SER A 23 -12.04 -5.59 7.73
C SER A 23 -12.65 -4.80 8.88
N TRP A 24 -11.80 -4.35 9.78
CA TRP A 24 -12.15 -3.48 10.87
C TRP A 24 -11.01 -2.51 11.17
N THR A 25 -11.37 -1.37 11.73
CA THR A 25 -10.42 -0.32 12.10
C THR A 25 -10.85 0.27 13.43
N ARG A 26 -9.89 0.69 14.27
CA ARG A 26 -10.24 1.44 15.48
C ARG A 26 -10.62 2.87 15.13
N ASN A 27 -11.70 3.33 15.74
CA ASN A 27 -12.10 4.72 15.71
C ASN A 27 -11.04 5.58 16.42
N GLN A 28 -10.59 6.64 15.78
CA GLN A 28 -9.50 7.49 16.31
C GLN A 28 -9.87 8.23 17.60
N MET A 29 -11.16 8.50 17.84
CA MET A 29 -11.62 9.25 19.02
C MET A 29 -11.99 8.34 20.18
N THR A 30 -12.70 7.24 19.89
CA THR A 30 -13.17 6.32 20.95
C THR A 30 -12.18 5.19 21.23
N MET A 31 -11.25 4.94 20.32
CA MET A 31 -10.32 3.79 20.33
C MET A 31 -11.02 2.42 20.25
N GLU A 32 -12.33 2.40 20.08
CA GLU A 32 -13.10 1.17 19.93
C GLU A 32 -12.95 0.60 18.51
N PRO A 33 -12.92 -0.73 18.35
CA PRO A 33 -12.91 -1.36 17.05
C PRO A 33 -14.27 -1.25 16.38
N GLU A 34 -14.29 -0.86 15.11
CA GLU A 34 -15.48 -0.74 14.28
C GLU A 34 -15.30 -1.59 13.02
N LYS A 35 -16.32 -2.38 12.66
CA LYS A 35 -16.33 -3.10 11.39
C LYS A 35 -16.50 -2.11 10.25
N ASN A 36 -15.67 -2.26 9.24
CA ASN A 36 -15.79 -1.47 8.02
C ASN A 36 -17.01 -1.94 7.20
N ASP A 37 -17.54 -1.06 6.39
CA ASP A 37 -18.67 -1.35 5.51
C ASP A 37 -18.29 -2.26 4.32
N SER A 38 -19.26 -2.60 3.50
CA SER A 38 -19.08 -3.48 2.35
C SER A 38 -18.20 -2.86 1.25
N GLU A 39 -18.25 -1.53 1.10
CA GLU A 39 -17.42 -0.79 0.14
C GLU A 39 -15.96 -0.81 0.55
N ALA A 40 -15.66 -0.50 1.80
CA ALA A 40 -14.32 -0.58 2.35
C ALA A 40 -13.76 -2.01 2.27
N ASN A 41 -14.58 -3.04 2.55
CA ASN A 41 -14.18 -4.44 2.42
C ASN A 41 -13.85 -4.82 0.96
N LYS A 42 -14.64 -4.34 -0.02
CA LYS A 42 -14.36 -4.54 -1.44
C LYS A 42 -13.02 -3.90 -1.82
N ASN A 43 -12.77 -2.68 -1.36
CA ASN A 43 -11.51 -1.97 -1.61
C ASN A 43 -10.33 -2.68 -0.96
N MET A 44 -10.45 -3.14 0.29
CA MET A 44 -9.41 -3.93 0.96
C MET A 44 -9.07 -5.22 0.23
N LYS A 45 -10.08 -5.90 -0.34
CA LYS A 45 -9.86 -7.09 -1.17
C LYS A 45 -9.03 -6.77 -2.42
N ASN A 46 -9.31 -5.66 -3.09
CA ASN A 46 -8.59 -5.22 -4.28
C ASN A 46 -7.15 -4.81 -3.92
N ILE A 47 -6.97 -4.02 -2.87
CA ILE A 47 -5.65 -3.59 -2.37
C ILE A 47 -4.80 -4.80 -1.94
N ALA A 48 -5.40 -5.81 -1.31
CA ALA A 48 -4.68 -7.01 -0.88
C ALA A 48 -4.05 -7.80 -2.04
N LYS A 49 -4.57 -7.68 -3.27
CA LYS A 49 -3.97 -8.28 -4.47
C LYS A 49 -2.67 -7.59 -4.89
N GLU A 50 -2.46 -6.34 -4.48
CA GLU A 50 -1.24 -5.59 -4.82
C GLU A 50 -0.02 -6.12 -4.06
N TRP A 51 -0.23 -6.81 -2.96
CA TRP A 51 0.83 -7.38 -2.14
C TRP A 51 1.43 -8.67 -2.75
N PRO A 52 2.74 -8.94 -2.64
CA PRO A 52 3.80 -8.07 -2.06
C PRO A 52 4.27 -6.97 -3.03
N SER A 53 3.88 -7.04 -4.28
CA SER A 53 4.17 -6.06 -5.32
C SER A 53 3.09 -6.15 -6.42
N PRO A 54 2.61 -5.03 -6.97
CA PRO A 54 1.65 -5.06 -8.07
C PRO A 54 2.24 -5.65 -9.36
N PHE A 55 3.56 -5.73 -9.47
CA PHE A 55 4.25 -6.28 -10.65
C PHE A 55 4.35 -7.80 -10.63
N LEU A 56 4.41 -8.41 -9.44
CA LEU A 56 4.50 -9.86 -9.33
C LEU A 56 3.19 -10.51 -9.77
N ASN A 57 3.26 -11.40 -10.77
CA ASN A 57 2.11 -12.10 -11.33
C ASN A 57 0.96 -11.16 -11.77
N TYR A 58 1.31 -9.96 -12.27
CA TYR A 58 0.34 -8.90 -12.57
C TYR A 58 -0.80 -9.36 -13.50
N LYS A 59 -0.49 -10.21 -14.49
CA LYS A 59 -1.50 -10.76 -15.43
C LYS A 59 -2.52 -11.65 -14.72
N GLU A 60 -2.06 -12.49 -13.79
CA GLU A 60 -2.93 -13.39 -12.99
C GLU A 60 -3.80 -12.58 -12.02
N LYS A 61 -3.29 -11.44 -11.56
CA LYS A 61 -4.04 -10.47 -10.72
C LYS A 61 -5.09 -9.68 -11.54
N GLY A 62 -5.03 -9.74 -12.87
CA GLY A 62 -5.86 -8.96 -13.77
C GLY A 62 -5.36 -7.52 -13.97
N PHE A 63 -4.11 -7.23 -13.60
CA PHE A 63 -3.52 -5.90 -13.75
C PHE A 63 -2.91 -5.71 -15.13
N THR A 64 -2.86 -4.46 -15.58
CA THR A 64 -2.16 -4.06 -16.81
C THR A 64 -0.91 -3.26 -16.43
N VAL A 65 0.22 -3.62 -17.04
CA VAL A 65 1.51 -2.97 -16.87
C VAL A 65 2.00 -2.48 -18.22
N GLU A 66 2.25 -1.19 -18.35
CA GLU A 66 2.61 -0.54 -19.61
C GLU A 66 3.88 0.32 -19.43
N LEU A 67 4.86 0.14 -20.30
CA LEU A 67 5.99 1.07 -20.40
C LEU A 67 5.50 2.35 -21.10
N VAL A 68 5.46 3.47 -20.38
CA VAL A 68 5.05 4.76 -20.92
C VAL A 68 6.23 5.42 -21.67
N GLY A 69 7.45 5.26 -21.15
CA GLY A 69 8.66 5.85 -21.73
C GLY A 69 9.78 5.97 -20.71
N LYS A 70 10.71 6.87 -21.01
CA LYS A 70 11.78 7.25 -20.07
C LYS A 70 11.56 8.68 -19.58
N GLU A 71 11.91 8.94 -18.33
CA GLU A 71 11.84 10.26 -17.70
C GLU A 71 13.01 10.42 -16.73
N THR A 72 13.52 11.62 -16.57
CA THR A 72 14.59 11.90 -15.60
C THR A 72 13.98 12.43 -14.30
N ILE A 73 14.24 11.75 -13.19
CA ILE A 73 13.81 12.13 -11.85
C ILE A 73 15.05 12.48 -11.01
N ASP A 74 15.14 13.73 -10.58
CA ASP A 74 16.26 14.24 -9.76
C ASP A 74 17.66 13.85 -10.29
N GLY A 75 17.81 13.88 -11.63
CA GLY A 75 19.07 13.55 -12.30
C GLY A 75 19.24 12.06 -12.64
N THR A 76 18.36 11.18 -12.19
CA THR A 76 18.38 9.74 -12.49
C THR A 76 17.48 9.43 -13.69
N GLU A 77 18.02 8.75 -14.71
CA GLU A 77 17.21 8.26 -15.83
C GLU A 77 16.34 7.09 -15.35
N THR A 78 15.03 7.14 -15.64
CA THR A 78 14.08 6.15 -15.20
C THR A 78 13.20 5.63 -16.33
N PHE A 79 12.73 4.37 -16.19
CA PHE A 79 11.59 3.86 -16.94
C PHE A 79 10.31 4.24 -16.21
N LYS A 80 9.42 4.97 -16.88
CA LYS A 80 8.07 5.26 -16.39
C LYS A 80 7.13 4.13 -16.75
N ILE A 81 6.64 3.43 -15.74
CA ILE A 81 5.73 2.29 -15.87
C ILE A 81 4.36 2.68 -15.30
N LYS A 82 3.32 2.53 -16.11
CA LYS A 82 1.92 2.67 -15.68
C LYS A 82 1.38 1.32 -15.28
N VAL A 83 0.77 1.26 -14.08
CA VAL A 83 0.04 0.08 -13.60
C VAL A 83 -1.42 0.44 -13.44
N THR A 84 -2.31 -0.30 -14.13
CA THR A 84 -3.76 -0.21 -13.93
C THR A 84 -4.18 -1.44 -13.12
N LYS A 85 -4.79 -1.18 -11.97
CA LYS A 85 -5.18 -2.17 -10.97
C LYS A 85 -6.70 -2.31 -10.91
N ASP A 86 -7.23 -3.20 -10.06
CA ASP A 86 -8.66 -3.27 -9.80
C ASP A 86 -9.20 -1.90 -9.35
N PRO A 87 -10.39 -1.50 -9.80
CA PRO A 87 -10.94 -0.19 -9.45
C PRO A 87 -11.19 -0.05 -7.94
N ILE A 88 -11.10 1.17 -7.46
CA ILE A 88 -11.53 1.55 -6.10
C ILE A 88 -13.00 1.99 -6.16
N VAL A 89 -13.83 1.49 -5.26
CA VAL A 89 -15.22 1.91 -5.12
C VAL A 89 -15.31 3.07 -4.13
N ARG A 90 -16.05 4.13 -4.49
CA ARG A 90 -16.33 5.27 -3.62
C ARG A 90 -17.74 5.78 -3.89
N ASP A 91 -18.53 5.92 -2.83
CA ASP A 91 -19.92 6.33 -2.92
C ASP A 91 -20.70 5.49 -3.95
N GLY A 92 -20.45 4.18 -3.97
CA GLY A 92 -21.05 3.22 -4.90
C GLY A 92 -20.54 3.30 -6.34
N GLN A 93 -19.56 4.15 -6.65
CA GLN A 93 -19.01 4.33 -8.00
C GLN A 93 -17.59 3.76 -8.10
N GLU A 94 -17.34 3.03 -9.17
CA GLU A 94 -15.98 2.54 -9.49
C GLU A 94 -15.14 3.68 -10.08
N GLN A 95 -13.96 3.86 -9.53
CA GLN A 95 -12.97 4.83 -9.99
C GLN A 95 -11.69 4.12 -10.43
N PRO A 96 -11.02 4.59 -11.47
CA PRO A 96 -9.76 4.02 -11.93
C PRO A 96 -8.71 4.03 -10.81
N ASN A 97 -7.99 2.92 -10.65
CA ASN A 97 -6.87 2.77 -9.74
C ASN A 97 -5.59 2.62 -10.57
N ILE A 98 -4.95 3.75 -10.83
CA ILE A 98 -3.76 3.84 -11.68
C ILE A 98 -2.62 4.41 -10.86
N SER A 99 -1.46 3.75 -10.93
CA SER A 99 -0.21 4.23 -10.37
C SER A 99 0.85 4.32 -11.45
N HIS A 100 1.76 5.27 -11.34
CA HIS A 100 2.97 5.33 -12.14
C HIS A 100 4.17 5.03 -11.26
N TYR A 101 5.06 4.19 -11.74
CA TYR A 101 6.31 3.86 -11.07
C TYR A 101 7.47 4.28 -11.95
N TYR A 102 8.49 4.84 -11.33
CA TYR A 102 9.71 5.28 -12.00
C TYR A 102 10.85 4.38 -11.53
N PHE A 103 11.27 3.49 -12.42
CA PHE A 103 12.33 2.53 -12.15
C PHE A 103 13.66 3.09 -12.61
N ASP A 104 14.66 3.13 -11.74
CA ASP A 104 16.03 3.39 -12.08
C ASP A 104 16.49 2.46 -13.23
N THR A 105 17.08 3.04 -14.28
CA THR A 105 17.52 2.27 -15.47
C THR A 105 18.75 1.41 -15.23
N GLU A 106 19.50 1.63 -14.15
CA GLU A 106 20.72 0.90 -13.81
C GLU A 106 20.41 -0.26 -12.83
N ASN A 107 19.65 0.02 -11.77
CA ASN A 107 19.40 -0.94 -10.69
C ASN A 107 18.04 -1.63 -10.80
N PHE A 108 17.15 -1.15 -11.67
CA PHE A 108 15.80 -1.69 -11.90
C PHE A 108 14.93 -1.74 -10.63
N VAL A 109 15.16 -0.83 -9.70
CA VAL A 109 14.29 -0.63 -8.53
C VAL A 109 13.42 0.62 -8.72
N PRO A 110 12.18 0.63 -8.24
CA PRO A 110 11.34 1.82 -8.32
C PRO A 110 11.84 2.86 -7.32
N ILE A 111 12.15 4.08 -7.77
CA ILE A 111 12.61 5.19 -6.92
C ILE A 111 11.50 6.19 -6.60
N VAL A 112 10.44 6.22 -7.41
CA VAL A 112 9.25 7.04 -7.20
C VAL A 112 8.01 6.26 -7.58
N GLN A 113 6.97 6.40 -6.78
CA GLN A 113 5.59 5.99 -7.09
C GLN A 113 4.72 7.25 -7.12
N GLU A 114 3.86 7.35 -8.12
CA GLU A 114 2.94 8.47 -8.34
C GLU A 114 1.50 7.96 -8.38
N GLU A 115 0.62 8.59 -7.60
CA GLU A 115 -0.81 8.27 -7.59
C GLU A 115 -1.65 9.54 -7.52
N GLU A 116 -2.85 9.48 -8.09
CA GLU A 116 -3.83 10.56 -7.96
C GLU A 116 -4.57 10.46 -6.63
N ILE A 117 -4.67 11.58 -5.91
CA ILE A 117 -5.48 11.70 -4.70
C ILE A 117 -6.95 11.64 -5.08
N LYS A 118 -7.67 10.66 -4.57
CA LYS A 118 -9.07 10.38 -4.96
C LYS A 118 -10.10 11.11 -4.12
N GLU A 119 -9.72 11.69 -2.99
CA GLU A 119 -10.65 12.34 -2.04
C GLU A 119 -10.05 13.55 -1.33
N GLY A 120 -10.93 14.26 -0.61
CA GLY A 120 -10.58 15.41 0.20
C GLY A 120 -10.26 16.66 -0.62
N PRO A 121 -9.73 17.70 0.04
CA PRO A 121 -9.46 19.00 -0.58
C PRO A 121 -8.46 18.96 -1.73
N MET A 122 -7.66 17.90 -1.81
CA MET A 122 -6.60 17.71 -2.83
C MET A 122 -6.99 16.70 -3.91
N LYS A 123 -8.26 16.33 -4.01
CA LYS A 123 -8.75 15.39 -5.04
C LYS A 123 -8.32 15.83 -6.44
N GLY A 124 -7.82 14.88 -7.23
CA GLY A 124 -7.32 15.11 -8.58
C GLY A 124 -5.86 15.57 -8.66
N GLN A 125 -5.24 15.88 -7.53
CA GLN A 125 -3.80 16.15 -7.48
C GLN A 125 -3.02 14.85 -7.43
N THR A 126 -1.77 14.90 -7.88
CA THR A 126 -0.85 13.76 -7.82
C THR A 126 -0.02 13.83 -6.56
N VAL A 127 0.07 12.72 -5.84
CA VAL A 127 1.06 12.52 -4.78
C VAL A 127 2.21 11.68 -5.30
N LYS A 128 3.45 12.11 -4.97
CA LYS A 128 4.68 11.35 -5.23
C LYS A 128 5.18 10.76 -3.93
N MET A 129 5.46 9.48 -3.96
CA MET A 129 6.13 8.75 -2.88
C MET A 129 7.54 8.41 -3.37
N THR A 130 8.55 8.98 -2.75
CA THR A 130 9.95 8.61 -2.99
C THR A 130 10.27 7.34 -2.21
N LEU A 131 10.91 6.39 -2.88
CA LEU A 131 11.34 5.10 -2.33
C LEU A 131 12.87 5.09 -2.32
N SER A 132 13.48 4.90 -1.16
CA SER A 132 14.93 4.98 -1.00
C SER A 132 15.45 4.03 0.07
N ASP A 133 16.76 4.06 0.33
CA ASP A 133 17.43 3.17 1.29
C ASP A 133 17.10 1.69 1.01
N TYR A 134 17.38 1.25 -0.23
CA TYR A 134 17.16 -0.13 -0.62
C TYR A 134 18.16 -1.06 0.06
N GLN A 135 17.63 -2.02 0.81
CA GLN A 135 18.43 -3.04 1.51
C GLN A 135 17.98 -4.44 1.10
N GLU A 136 18.95 -5.35 1.07
CA GLU A 136 18.70 -6.77 0.78
C GLU A 136 18.17 -7.50 2.01
N VAL A 137 17.05 -8.21 1.83
CA VAL A 137 16.47 -9.11 2.82
C VAL A 137 16.22 -10.46 2.16
N ASN A 138 17.01 -11.46 2.50
CA ASN A 138 16.90 -12.83 1.97
C ASN A 138 16.86 -12.89 0.42
N GLY A 139 17.72 -12.12 -0.25
CA GLY A 139 17.84 -12.10 -1.71
C GLY A 139 16.84 -11.18 -2.41
N LEU A 140 16.00 -10.46 -1.69
CA LEU A 140 15.07 -9.48 -2.23
C LEU A 140 15.43 -8.07 -1.74
N TYR A 141 15.22 -7.06 -2.58
CA TYR A 141 15.50 -5.67 -2.23
C TYR A 141 14.21 -4.95 -1.84
N PHE A 142 14.22 -4.30 -0.67
CA PHE A 142 13.11 -3.50 -0.15
C PHE A 142 13.55 -2.07 0.14
N PRO A 143 12.71 -1.05 -0.13
CA PRO A 143 12.98 0.32 0.28
C PRO A 143 12.75 0.46 1.79
N PHE A 144 13.76 0.83 2.55
CA PHE A 144 13.66 1.07 3.99
C PHE A 144 13.22 2.49 4.33
N SER A 145 13.16 3.38 3.34
CA SER A 145 12.61 4.72 3.50
C SER A 145 11.57 5.01 2.41
N GLN A 146 10.43 5.56 2.84
CA GLN A 146 9.38 6.06 1.96
C GLN A 146 8.97 7.44 2.42
N SER A 147 8.96 8.42 1.51
CA SER A 147 8.61 9.79 1.85
C SER A 147 7.75 10.46 0.79
N SER A 148 6.83 11.30 1.25
CA SER A 148 6.01 12.16 0.42
C SER A 148 5.91 13.56 1.05
N GLN A 149 5.23 14.48 0.40
CA GLN A 149 4.96 15.80 0.99
C GLN A 149 4.09 15.76 2.26
N PHE A 150 3.45 14.63 2.56
CA PHE A 150 2.55 14.49 3.71
C PHE A 150 3.15 13.70 4.87
N GLN A 151 4.03 12.77 4.56
CA GLN A 151 4.57 11.84 5.56
C GLN A 151 5.92 11.28 5.13
N SER A 152 6.69 10.87 6.12
CA SER A 152 7.89 10.05 5.95
C SER A 152 7.77 8.82 6.83
N MET A 153 8.15 7.67 6.29
CA MET A 153 8.18 6.39 6.97
C MET A 153 9.55 5.76 6.82
N GLU A 154 10.08 5.27 7.91
CA GLU A 154 11.30 4.46 7.93
C GLU A 154 10.97 3.08 8.48
N PHE A 155 11.34 2.06 7.73
CA PHE A 155 11.16 0.67 8.13
C PHE A 155 12.41 0.22 8.90
N LYS A 156 12.20 -0.41 10.04
CA LYS A 156 13.30 -0.95 10.85
C LYS A 156 13.68 -2.37 10.42
N GLU A 157 12.70 -3.11 9.93
CA GLU A 157 12.88 -4.52 9.62
C GLU A 157 11.80 -5.00 8.65
N PHE A 158 12.19 -5.87 7.73
CA PHE A 158 11.30 -6.72 6.94
C PHE A 158 11.54 -8.18 7.32
N VAL A 159 10.48 -8.87 7.73
CA VAL A 159 10.52 -10.31 8.03
C VAL A 159 9.69 -11.05 7.00
N LEU A 160 10.33 -11.95 6.25
CA LEU A 160 9.65 -12.74 5.22
C LEU A 160 9.05 -14.01 5.83
N ASN A 161 7.81 -14.32 5.45
CA ASN A 161 7.08 -15.51 5.89
C ASN A 161 7.10 -15.73 7.42
N PRO A 162 6.80 -14.71 8.25
CA PRO A 162 6.74 -14.89 9.68
C PRO A 162 5.59 -15.81 10.08
N GLU A 163 5.76 -16.50 11.19
CA GLU A 163 4.61 -17.15 11.85
C GLU A 163 3.69 -16.07 12.42
N VAL A 164 2.42 -16.09 12.02
CA VAL A 164 1.43 -15.10 12.43
C VAL A 164 0.21 -15.79 13.01
N GLU A 165 -0.15 -15.44 14.23
CA GLU A 165 -1.35 -15.95 14.89
C GLU A 165 -2.62 -15.52 14.15
N SER A 166 -3.50 -16.46 13.85
CA SER A 166 -4.76 -16.20 13.16
C SER A 166 -5.69 -15.25 13.92
N ALA A 167 -5.61 -15.23 15.24
CA ALA A 167 -6.35 -14.33 16.12
C ALA A 167 -6.08 -12.83 15.83
N LEU A 168 -4.91 -12.51 15.24
CA LEU A 168 -4.57 -11.14 14.88
C LEU A 168 -5.55 -10.50 13.89
N PHE A 169 -6.19 -11.31 13.06
CA PHE A 169 -7.07 -10.83 11.99
C PHE A 169 -8.55 -10.80 12.40
N VAL A 170 -8.89 -11.40 13.54
CA VAL A 170 -10.26 -11.49 14.03
C VAL A 170 -10.71 -10.15 14.61
N PHE A 171 -11.97 -9.79 14.39
CA PHE A 171 -12.59 -8.64 15.04
C PHE A 171 -12.56 -8.84 16.57
N PRO A 172 -11.98 -7.91 17.35
CA PRO A 172 -11.98 -8.05 18.79
C PRO A 172 -13.40 -7.85 19.33
N GLU A 173 -14.04 -8.95 19.77
CA GLU A 173 -15.30 -8.85 20.48
C GLU A 173 -15.04 -8.13 21.80
N GLY A 174 -15.80 -7.04 22.04
CA GLY A 174 -15.64 -6.22 23.24
C GLY A 174 -15.80 -7.03 24.52
N LYS A 175 -14.95 -6.71 25.49
CA LYS A 175 -15.14 -7.15 26.87
C LYS A 175 -16.18 -6.28 27.55
#